data_61894c04c3ee1cd959c1efcdb991e11e
#
_entry.id   61894c04c3ee1cd959c1efcdb991e11e
#
_cell.length_a   1.000
_cell.length_b   1.000
_cell.length_c   1.000
_cell.angle_alpha   90.00
_cell.angle_beta   90.00
_cell.angle_gamma   90.00
#
_symmetry.space_group_name_H-M   'P 1'
#
loop_
_entity.id
_entity.type
_entity.pdbx_description
1 polymer ?
#
loop_
_entity_poly.entity_id
_entity_poly.type
_entity_poly.pdbx_seq_one_letter_code
_entity_poly.pdbx_strand_id
1 'polypeptide(L)'
;MAQQVGTITDCSATGNVILTGVRGSYAGGLIGGNSGNFSAQTIMACYATGTVTSDGNGPVNLGGLIGRNGMNGATQSIVLCYATGDVSSATNNRENCLGGLIGASQQQSTQSIQACYATGTVGTTGSYDKNVGGLFGEYELYDGVARMTGCYTTCNKGTYGFGTGSDETDLTLTDVEIIAGPVTDKVSDMNRAAERFPYQYDKNAKIISR
;
A
#
# COMPACT_ATOMS: atom_id res chain seq x y z
N MET A 1 -15.18 -23.14 12.79
CA MET A 1 -15.35 -22.62 11.43
C MET A 1 -14.00 -22.75 10.73
N ALA A 2 -13.95 -23.23 9.50
CA ALA A 2 -12.71 -23.24 8.72
C ALA A 2 -12.40 -21.79 8.31
N GLN A 3 -11.22 -21.31 8.66
CA GLN A 3 -10.72 -19.98 8.23
C GLN A 3 -10.39 -20.08 6.73
N GLN A 4 -10.94 -19.19 5.91
CA GLN A 4 -10.56 -19.13 4.51
C GLN A 4 -9.17 -18.48 4.41
N VAL A 5 -8.28 -19.10 3.66
CA VAL A 5 -6.93 -18.57 3.39
C VAL A 5 -6.86 -18.25 1.90
N GLY A 6 -6.54 -16.99 1.59
CA GLY A 6 -6.29 -16.54 0.22
C GLY A 6 -4.81 -16.14 0.04
N THR A 7 -4.20 -16.58 -1.06
CA THR A 7 -2.82 -16.22 -1.38
C THR A 7 -2.74 -15.71 -2.81
N ILE A 8 -2.09 -14.54 -2.98
CA ILE A 8 -1.72 -13.97 -4.27
C ILE A 8 -0.19 -13.90 -4.28
N THR A 9 0.45 -14.61 -5.18
CA THR A 9 1.92 -14.69 -5.22
C THR A 9 2.42 -14.53 -6.65
N ASP A 10 3.54 -13.83 -6.80
CA ASP A 10 4.25 -13.66 -8.08
C ASP A 10 3.36 -13.09 -9.18
N CYS A 11 2.56 -12.08 -8.83
CA CYS A 11 1.64 -11.40 -9.74
C CYS A 11 2.10 -9.98 -10.03
N SER A 12 1.89 -9.54 -11.26
CA SER A 12 2.24 -8.17 -11.65
C SER A 12 1.22 -7.53 -12.59
N ALA A 13 1.16 -6.20 -12.52
CA ALA A 13 0.38 -5.38 -13.43
C ALA A 13 1.21 -4.18 -13.91
N THR A 14 1.17 -3.91 -15.22
CA THR A 14 1.92 -2.80 -15.83
C THR A 14 1.01 -1.79 -16.54
N GLY A 15 -0.28 -2.11 -16.68
CA GLY A 15 -1.27 -1.23 -17.30
C GLY A 15 -1.72 -0.11 -16.37
N ASN A 16 -2.10 1.02 -16.96
CA ASN A 16 -2.67 2.14 -16.21
C ASN A 16 -4.12 1.83 -15.81
N VAL A 17 -4.52 2.31 -14.63
CA VAL A 17 -5.89 2.22 -14.11
C VAL A 17 -6.49 3.61 -14.04
N ILE A 18 -7.63 3.81 -14.70
CA ILE A 18 -8.33 5.09 -14.72
C ILE A 18 -9.76 4.88 -14.23
N LEU A 19 -10.12 5.56 -13.16
CA LEU A 19 -11.48 5.61 -12.62
C LEU A 19 -12.19 6.83 -13.16
N THR A 20 -13.27 6.63 -13.91
CA THR A 20 -14.06 7.72 -14.49
C THR A 20 -15.49 7.75 -13.92
N GLY A 21 -15.94 8.93 -13.49
CA GLY A 21 -17.34 9.21 -13.14
C GLY A 21 -17.91 8.43 -11.95
N VAL A 22 -17.09 7.81 -11.10
CA VAL A 22 -17.53 6.93 -10.00
C VAL A 22 -17.45 7.61 -8.64
N ARG A 23 -18.27 7.13 -7.69
CA ARG A 23 -18.26 7.53 -6.28
C ARG A 23 -17.98 6.33 -5.39
N GLY A 24 -17.20 6.52 -4.33
CA GLY A 24 -16.97 5.50 -3.31
C GLY A 24 -16.24 4.27 -3.85
N SER A 25 -15.23 4.46 -4.70
CA SER A 25 -14.57 3.36 -5.38
C SER A 25 -13.13 3.16 -4.92
N TYR A 26 -12.65 1.94 -5.09
CA TYR A 26 -11.29 1.52 -4.75
C TYR A 26 -10.57 1.09 -6.03
N ALA A 27 -9.37 1.64 -6.27
CA ALA A 27 -8.52 1.19 -7.36
C ALA A 27 -7.07 1.04 -6.92
N GLY A 28 -6.47 -0.06 -7.32
CA GLY A 28 -5.05 -0.30 -7.18
C GLY A 28 -4.47 -0.78 -8.51
N GLY A 29 -3.21 -0.58 -8.71
CA GLY A 29 -2.55 -1.03 -9.94
C GLY A 29 -2.67 -2.56 -10.13
N LEU A 30 -2.71 -3.33 -9.04
CA LEU A 30 -2.90 -4.78 -9.07
C LEU A 30 -4.24 -5.20 -8.45
N ILE A 31 -4.64 -4.62 -7.32
CA ILE A 31 -5.80 -5.04 -6.55
C ILE A 31 -6.65 -3.82 -6.19
N GLY A 32 -7.92 -3.78 -6.64
CA GLY A 32 -8.84 -2.71 -6.26
C GLY A 32 -9.21 -2.77 -4.78
N GLY A 33 -9.64 -3.92 -4.28
CA GLY A 33 -9.97 -4.15 -2.88
C GLY A 33 -9.51 -5.52 -2.39
N ASN A 34 -8.75 -5.54 -1.30
CA ASN A 34 -8.34 -6.73 -0.58
C ASN A 34 -9.11 -6.79 0.74
N SER A 35 -10.28 -7.39 0.70
CA SER A 35 -11.19 -7.44 1.84
C SER A 35 -11.69 -8.86 2.08
N GLY A 36 -11.69 -9.28 3.34
CA GLY A 36 -12.23 -10.58 3.75
C GLY A 36 -12.65 -10.54 5.20
N ASN A 37 -13.87 -10.99 5.48
CA ASN A 37 -14.34 -11.13 6.86
C ASN A 37 -13.68 -12.35 7.49
N PHE A 38 -12.93 -12.14 8.59
CA PHE A 38 -12.31 -13.22 9.39
C PHE A 38 -11.45 -14.21 8.58
N SER A 39 -10.81 -13.76 7.51
CA SER A 39 -9.98 -14.62 6.65
C SER A 39 -8.50 -14.23 6.75
N ALA A 40 -7.61 -15.18 6.53
CA ALA A 40 -6.19 -14.91 6.38
C ALA A 40 -5.86 -14.69 4.90
N GLN A 41 -5.17 -13.60 4.60
CA GLN A 41 -4.79 -13.25 3.22
C GLN A 41 -3.30 -12.94 3.14
N THR A 42 -2.64 -13.45 2.12
CA THR A 42 -1.23 -13.18 1.85
C THR A 42 -1.06 -12.67 0.43
N ILE A 43 -0.39 -11.53 0.30
CA ILE A 43 0.06 -10.98 -0.98
C ILE A 43 1.59 -10.94 -0.92
N MET A 44 2.25 -11.70 -1.79
CA MET A 44 3.69 -11.86 -1.74
C MET A 44 4.32 -11.80 -3.12
N ALA A 45 5.47 -11.15 -3.21
CA ALA A 45 6.24 -11.03 -4.45
C ALA A 45 5.42 -10.43 -5.61
N CYS A 46 4.60 -9.42 -5.31
CA CYS A 46 3.69 -8.80 -6.27
C CYS A 46 4.08 -7.34 -6.53
N TYR A 47 3.79 -6.87 -7.75
CA TYR A 47 4.07 -5.47 -8.05
C TYR A 47 3.12 -4.84 -9.07
N ALA A 48 3.09 -3.51 -9.06
CA ALA A 48 2.42 -2.71 -10.09
C ALA A 48 3.30 -1.53 -10.54
N THR A 49 3.31 -1.25 -11.83
CA THR A 49 4.12 -0.15 -12.38
C THR A 49 3.30 0.88 -13.17
N GLY A 50 2.04 0.58 -13.47
CA GLY A 50 1.12 1.51 -14.13
C GLY A 50 0.64 2.62 -13.22
N THR A 51 0.21 3.74 -13.79
CA THR A 51 -0.41 4.84 -13.05
C THR A 51 -1.83 4.48 -12.58
N VAL A 52 -2.23 5.03 -11.44
CA VAL A 52 -3.60 4.89 -10.92
C VAL A 52 -4.21 6.28 -10.76
N THR A 53 -5.24 6.58 -11.54
CA THR A 53 -5.81 7.93 -11.59
C THR A 53 -7.33 7.92 -11.43
N SER A 54 -7.90 9.02 -10.91
CA SER A 54 -9.34 9.24 -10.88
C SER A 54 -9.69 10.66 -11.32
N ASP A 55 -10.68 10.76 -12.20
CA ASP A 55 -11.35 12.02 -12.59
C ASP A 55 -12.77 12.14 -12.00
N GLY A 56 -13.18 11.17 -11.20
CA GLY A 56 -14.52 11.09 -10.61
C GLY A 56 -14.76 12.11 -9.49
N ASN A 57 -16.02 12.53 -9.31
CA ASN A 57 -16.42 13.58 -8.36
C ASN A 57 -16.69 13.07 -6.92
N GLY A 58 -16.43 11.82 -6.60
CA GLY A 58 -16.69 11.22 -5.29
C GLY A 58 -15.41 10.80 -4.56
N PRO A 59 -15.55 10.34 -3.30
CA PRO A 59 -14.44 9.79 -2.55
C PRO A 59 -13.87 8.54 -3.24
N VAL A 60 -12.54 8.44 -3.27
CA VAL A 60 -11.85 7.29 -3.86
C VAL A 60 -10.66 6.88 -2.99
N ASN A 61 -10.40 5.57 -2.94
CA ASN A 61 -9.19 5.03 -2.35
C ASN A 61 -8.31 4.50 -3.49
N LEU A 62 -7.21 5.21 -3.76
CA LEU A 62 -6.28 4.88 -4.82
C LEU A 62 -4.94 4.45 -4.23
N GLY A 63 -4.47 3.29 -4.62
CA GLY A 63 -3.14 2.80 -4.24
C GLY A 63 -2.33 2.36 -5.45
N GLY A 64 -1.05 2.59 -5.45
CA GLY A 64 -0.20 2.11 -6.54
C GLY A 64 -0.27 0.59 -6.71
N LEU A 65 -0.40 -0.16 -5.60
CA LEU A 65 -0.60 -1.61 -5.62
C LEU A 65 -2.04 -2.00 -5.27
N ILE A 66 -2.57 -1.50 -4.13
CA ILE A 66 -3.86 -1.90 -3.57
C ILE A 66 -4.69 -0.64 -3.25
N GLY A 67 -5.91 -0.56 -3.77
CA GLY A 67 -6.81 0.58 -3.50
C GLY A 67 -7.27 0.61 -2.05
N ARG A 68 -7.83 -0.49 -1.56
CA ARG A 68 -8.25 -0.66 -0.15
C ARG A 68 -7.80 -2.00 0.39
N ASN A 69 -7.25 -1.99 1.60
CA ASN A 69 -6.80 -3.17 2.32
C ASN A 69 -7.46 -3.25 3.69
N GLY A 70 -7.96 -4.42 4.04
CA GLY A 70 -8.55 -4.69 5.36
C GLY A 70 -10.07 -4.58 5.41
N MET A 71 -10.66 -5.50 6.16
CA MET A 71 -12.04 -5.51 6.69
C MET A 71 -12.10 -6.34 7.97
N ASN A 72 -13.23 -6.30 8.64
CA ASN A 72 -13.52 -6.86 9.96
C ASN A 72 -12.81 -8.20 10.28
N GLY A 73 -11.88 -8.17 11.22
CA GLY A 73 -11.23 -9.37 11.77
C GLY A 73 -10.29 -10.13 10.82
N ALA A 74 -9.91 -9.55 9.67
CA ALA A 74 -9.00 -10.19 8.74
C ALA A 74 -7.55 -10.15 9.25
N THR A 75 -6.77 -11.17 8.91
CA THR A 75 -5.31 -11.17 9.07
C THR A 75 -4.68 -11.04 7.70
N GLN A 76 -3.88 -10.02 7.50
CA GLN A 76 -3.30 -9.72 6.19
C GLN A 76 -1.77 -9.64 6.27
N SER A 77 -1.12 -10.30 5.32
CA SER A 77 0.32 -10.28 5.14
C SER A 77 0.66 -9.76 3.75
N ILE A 78 1.42 -8.67 3.67
CA ILE A 78 1.90 -8.10 2.40
C ILE A 78 3.42 -8.08 2.47
N VAL A 79 4.06 -8.85 1.61
CA VAL A 79 5.50 -9.10 1.71
C VAL A 79 6.18 -9.00 0.36
N LEU A 80 7.34 -8.31 0.31
CA LEU A 80 8.13 -8.19 -0.93
C LEU A 80 7.28 -7.65 -2.09
N CYS A 81 6.50 -6.61 -1.83
CA CYS A 81 5.63 -6.01 -2.83
C CYS A 81 6.05 -4.56 -3.13
N TYR A 82 5.81 -4.11 -4.35
CA TYR A 82 6.11 -2.72 -4.66
C TYR A 82 5.16 -2.08 -5.69
N ALA A 83 5.16 -0.75 -5.69
CA ALA A 83 4.51 0.05 -6.73
C ALA A 83 5.44 1.19 -7.17
N THR A 84 5.50 1.44 -8.48
CA THR A 84 6.35 2.49 -9.05
C THR A 84 5.58 3.50 -9.89
N GLY A 85 4.30 3.24 -10.16
CA GLY A 85 3.42 4.16 -10.88
C GLY A 85 2.93 5.32 -10.02
N ASP A 86 2.64 6.45 -10.64
CA ASP A 86 2.05 7.59 -9.98
C ASP A 86 0.60 7.35 -9.58
N VAL A 87 0.18 7.95 -8.47
CA VAL A 87 -1.19 7.88 -7.95
C VAL A 87 -1.76 9.28 -7.85
N SER A 88 -2.85 9.56 -8.56
CA SER A 88 -3.42 10.90 -8.55
C SER A 88 -4.95 10.93 -8.65
N SER A 89 -5.55 11.96 -8.05
CA SER A 89 -6.97 12.28 -8.20
C SER A 89 -7.13 13.71 -8.73
N ALA A 90 -7.96 13.87 -9.75
CA ALA A 90 -8.31 15.19 -10.30
C ALA A 90 -9.29 15.94 -9.39
N THR A 91 -9.82 15.32 -8.35
CA THR A 91 -10.82 15.93 -7.47
C THR A 91 -10.24 16.30 -6.11
N ASN A 92 -10.75 17.42 -5.58
CA ASN A 92 -10.42 17.91 -4.25
C ASN A 92 -11.44 17.40 -3.22
N ASN A 93 -11.57 16.10 -3.07
CA ASN A 93 -12.48 15.51 -2.09
C ASN A 93 -11.71 15.18 -0.80
N ARG A 94 -12.27 15.59 0.36
CA ARG A 94 -11.67 15.35 1.68
C ARG A 94 -11.55 13.88 2.07
N GLU A 95 -12.38 13.05 1.46
CA GLU A 95 -12.45 11.62 1.73
C GLU A 95 -11.60 10.79 0.73
N ASN A 96 -10.81 11.46 -0.13
CA ASN A 96 -9.88 10.77 -0.99
C ASN A 96 -8.70 10.25 -0.18
N CYS A 97 -8.39 8.96 -0.34
CA CYS A 97 -7.23 8.32 0.29
C CYS A 97 -6.29 7.85 -0.82
N LEU A 98 -5.14 8.50 -0.93
CA LEU A 98 -4.15 8.22 -1.97
C LEU A 98 -2.84 7.74 -1.35
N GLY A 99 -2.44 6.52 -1.66
CA GLY A 99 -1.17 5.95 -1.19
C GLY A 99 -0.31 5.42 -2.33
N GLY A 100 0.98 5.64 -2.27
CA GLY A 100 1.90 5.09 -3.26
C GLY A 100 1.87 3.57 -3.32
N LEU A 101 1.63 2.90 -2.20
CA LEU A 101 1.46 1.46 -2.12
C LEU A 101 -0.01 1.07 -1.91
N ILE A 102 -0.66 1.61 -0.88
CA ILE A 102 -2.03 1.27 -0.46
C ILE A 102 -2.84 2.56 -0.25
N GLY A 103 -3.99 2.68 -0.90
CA GLY A 103 -4.85 3.86 -0.78
C GLY A 103 -5.43 4.03 0.62
N ALA A 104 -6.14 3.03 1.11
CA ALA A 104 -6.65 3.00 2.48
C ALA A 104 -6.48 1.64 3.12
N SER A 105 -6.15 1.65 4.41
CA SER A 105 -6.10 0.46 5.25
C SER A 105 -6.97 0.71 6.47
N GLN A 106 -8.10 0.02 6.56
CA GLN A 106 -9.16 0.37 7.49
C GLN A 106 -9.70 -0.84 8.26
N GLN A 107 -10.29 -0.55 9.43
CA GLN A 107 -11.08 -1.45 10.28
C GLN A 107 -10.28 -2.50 11.09
N GLN A 108 -10.99 -3.33 11.86
CA GLN A 108 -10.47 -4.34 12.79
C GLN A 108 -9.67 -5.43 12.06
N SER A 109 -8.46 -5.13 11.66
CA SER A 109 -7.60 -6.09 10.96
C SER A 109 -6.22 -6.18 11.61
N THR A 110 -5.62 -7.38 11.55
CA THR A 110 -4.21 -7.57 11.89
C THR A 110 -3.40 -7.54 10.61
N GLN A 111 -2.45 -6.62 10.52
CA GLN A 111 -1.66 -6.44 9.31
C GLN A 111 -0.17 -6.63 9.57
N SER A 112 0.49 -7.33 8.68
CA SER A 112 1.94 -7.48 8.64
C SER A 112 2.44 -7.09 7.26
N ILE A 113 3.20 -6.00 7.17
CA ILE A 113 3.71 -5.46 5.90
C ILE A 113 5.23 -5.43 5.98
N GLN A 114 5.89 -6.16 5.10
CA GLN A 114 7.33 -6.39 5.19
C GLN A 114 8.03 -6.23 3.85
N ALA A 115 9.16 -5.55 3.85
CA ALA A 115 10.00 -5.39 2.67
C ALA A 115 9.23 -4.86 1.45
N CYS A 116 8.44 -3.81 1.64
CA CYS A 116 7.65 -3.21 0.57
C CYS A 116 8.13 -1.80 0.25
N TYR A 117 7.93 -1.35 -0.99
CA TYR A 117 8.27 0.02 -1.33
C TYR A 117 7.32 0.66 -2.36
N ALA A 118 7.33 1.99 -2.39
CA ALA A 118 6.65 2.78 -3.40
C ALA A 118 7.54 3.95 -3.86
N THR A 119 7.64 4.19 -5.17
CA THR A 119 8.51 5.24 -5.72
C THR A 119 7.79 6.24 -6.63
N GLY A 120 6.53 6.01 -6.98
CA GLY A 120 5.72 6.95 -7.75
C GLY A 120 5.34 8.20 -6.96
N THR A 121 4.97 9.24 -7.66
CA THR A 121 4.42 10.44 -7.03
C THR A 121 2.98 10.19 -6.59
N VAL A 122 2.57 10.84 -5.48
CA VAL A 122 1.20 10.74 -4.96
C VAL A 122 0.65 12.15 -4.76
N GLY A 123 -0.55 12.42 -5.26
CA GLY A 123 -1.12 13.75 -5.09
C GLY A 123 -2.53 13.94 -5.61
N THR A 124 -3.13 15.07 -5.21
CA THR A 124 -4.40 15.57 -5.72
C THR A 124 -4.18 16.91 -6.43
N THR A 125 -5.08 17.31 -7.31
CA THR A 125 -5.05 18.68 -7.90
C THR A 125 -5.57 19.74 -6.91
N GLY A 126 -6.05 19.35 -5.73
CA GLY A 126 -6.62 20.23 -4.72
C GLY A 126 -5.76 20.42 -3.48
N SER A 127 -6.30 21.19 -2.53
CA SER A 127 -5.61 21.57 -1.28
C SER A 127 -5.77 20.57 -0.13
N TYR A 128 -6.47 19.44 -0.31
CA TYR A 128 -6.70 18.46 0.73
C TYR A 128 -5.72 17.30 0.61
N ASP A 129 -4.59 17.44 1.31
CA ASP A 129 -3.52 16.42 1.33
C ASP A 129 -3.54 15.55 2.62
N LYS A 130 -4.61 15.58 3.41
CA LYS A 130 -4.62 14.84 4.69
C LYS A 130 -4.45 13.35 4.51
N ASN A 131 -5.19 12.75 3.57
CA ASN A 131 -5.17 11.32 3.31
C ASN A 131 -4.28 10.99 2.10
N VAL A 132 -3.13 11.65 2.01
CA VAL A 132 -2.16 11.45 0.93
C VAL A 132 -0.82 11.06 1.54
N GLY A 133 -0.34 9.88 1.21
CA GLY A 133 0.91 9.36 1.75
C GLY A 133 1.74 8.60 0.72
N GLY A 134 3.05 8.63 0.89
CA GLY A 134 3.98 7.93 0.00
C GLY A 134 3.85 6.40 0.04
N LEU A 135 3.42 5.84 1.17
CA LEU A 135 3.08 4.42 1.33
C LEU A 135 1.56 4.24 1.44
N PHE A 136 0.93 4.90 2.41
CA PHE A 136 -0.50 4.78 2.71
C PHE A 136 -1.18 6.14 2.65
N GLY A 137 -2.34 6.21 1.99
CA GLY A 137 -3.18 7.40 2.04
C GLY A 137 -3.87 7.56 3.38
N GLU A 138 -4.57 6.54 3.81
CA GLU A 138 -5.22 6.48 5.11
C GLU A 138 -4.90 5.16 5.80
N TYR A 139 -4.66 5.25 7.10
CA TYR A 139 -4.38 4.11 7.95
C TYR A 139 -5.21 4.22 9.23
N GLU A 140 -6.38 3.59 9.26
CA GLU A 140 -7.31 3.59 10.40
C GLU A 140 -7.58 2.15 10.85
N LEU A 141 -7.04 1.78 11.99
CA LEU A 141 -7.34 0.51 12.64
C LEU A 141 -8.16 0.74 13.91
N TYR A 142 -9.42 0.39 13.85
CA TYR A 142 -10.27 0.29 15.03
C TYR A 142 -10.07 -1.09 15.66
N ASP A 143 -9.43 -1.16 16.83
CA ASP A 143 -9.07 -2.42 17.52
C ASP A 143 -8.22 -3.40 16.66
N GLY A 144 -7.50 -2.90 15.66
CA GLY A 144 -6.57 -3.67 14.84
C GLY A 144 -5.12 -3.47 15.28
N VAL A 145 -4.23 -4.29 14.76
CA VAL A 145 -2.78 -4.19 14.98
C VAL A 145 -2.06 -4.23 13.65
N ALA A 146 -1.13 -3.31 13.44
CA ALA A 146 -0.23 -3.41 12.30
C ALA A 146 1.25 -3.40 12.69
N ARG A 147 2.00 -4.15 11.94
CA ARG A 147 3.45 -4.21 12.01
C ARG A 147 4.03 -3.98 10.63
N MET A 148 4.90 -3.01 10.51
CA MET A 148 5.62 -2.74 9.27
C MET A 148 7.11 -2.83 9.51
N THR A 149 7.83 -3.48 8.60
CA THR A 149 9.27 -3.65 8.72
C THR A 149 9.95 -3.56 7.36
N GLY A 150 10.98 -2.72 7.25
CA GLY A 150 11.76 -2.56 6.02
C GLY A 150 10.92 -2.03 4.85
N CYS A 151 10.07 -1.02 5.11
CA CYS A 151 9.21 -0.43 4.08
C CYS A 151 9.65 1.00 3.76
N TYR A 152 9.76 1.33 2.48
CA TYR A 152 10.36 2.59 2.02
C TYR A 152 9.55 3.28 0.94
N THR A 153 9.60 4.62 0.93
CA THR A 153 9.06 5.41 -0.16
C THR A 153 9.99 6.59 -0.51
N THR A 154 10.02 6.96 -1.77
CA THR A 154 10.69 8.19 -2.24
C THR A 154 9.72 9.38 -2.30
N CYS A 155 8.42 9.16 -2.15
CA CYS A 155 7.42 10.22 -2.16
C CYS A 155 7.36 10.93 -0.80
N ASN A 156 7.71 12.20 -0.77
CA ASN A 156 7.68 13.03 0.44
C ASN A 156 6.23 13.52 0.74
N LYS A 157 5.35 12.58 1.08
CA LYS A 157 3.97 12.85 1.49
C LYS A 157 3.63 12.06 2.75
N GLY A 158 3.01 12.75 3.72
CA GLY A 158 2.65 12.19 5.01
C GLY A 158 3.85 12.01 5.97
N THR A 159 3.57 11.60 7.20
CA THR A 159 4.58 11.24 8.21
C THR A 159 4.97 9.78 8.01
N TYR A 160 6.25 9.47 7.91
CA TYR A 160 6.75 8.12 7.55
C TYR A 160 6.09 7.51 6.28
N GLY A 161 5.53 8.36 5.39
CA GLY A 161 4.80 7.89 4.21
C GLY A 161 3.32 7.59 4.44
N PHE A 162 2.75 7.98 5.59
CA PHE A 162 1.33 7.87 5.91
C PHE A 162 0.65 9.24 5.82
N GLY A 163 -0.49 9.32 5.13
CA GLY A 163 -1.28 10.54 5.06
C GLY A 163 -2.00 10.81 6.37
N THR A 164 -3.03 10.05 6.67
CA THR A 164 -3.78 10.12 7.93
C THR A 164 -3.75 8.77 8.63
N GLY A 165 -3.62 8.77 9.94
CA GLY A 165 -3.72 7.57 10.77
C GLY A 165 -4.50 7.88 12.04
N SER A 166 -5.28 6.90 12.53
CA SER A 166 -5.86 6.91 13.87
C SER A 166 -4.91 6.19 14.82
N ASP A 167 -4.81 6.70 16.03
CA ASP A 167 -4.09 6.17 17.19
C ASP A 167 -2.82 5.36 16.89
N GLU A 168 -1.68 6.03 17.03
CA GLU A 168 -0.33 5.46 16.86
C GLU A 168 -0.03 4.25 17.77
N THR A 169 -0.90 3.95 18.73
CA THR A 169 -0.68 2.92 19.76
C THR A 169 -0.67 1.49 19.20
N ASP A 170 -1.36 1.25 18.10
CA ASP A 170 -1.50 -0.09 17.50
C ASP A 170 -0.61 -0.31 16.26
N LEU A 171 0.21 0.69 15.92
CA LEU A 171 1.12 0.66 14.79
C LEU A 171 2.57 0.49 15.27
N THR A 172 3.22 -0.60 14.89
CA THR A 172 4.65 -0.83 15.12
C THR A 172 5.42 -0.64 13.84
N LEU A 173 6.33 0.34 13.81
CA LEU A 173 7.20 0.64 12.68
C LEU A 173 8.65 0.24 13.00
N THR A 174 9.29 -0.50 12.10
CA THR A 174 10.71 -0.84 12.15
C THR A 174 11.32 -0.63 10.78
N ASP A 175 12.31 0.25 10.66
CA ASP A 175 12.94 0.58 9.38
C ASP A 175 11.90 1.02 8.31
N VAL A 176 10.99 1.93 8.65
CA VAL A 176 10.00 2.53 7.74
C VAL A 176 10.35 4.00 7.53
N GLU A 177 10.65 4.39 6.30
CA GLU A 177 11.21 5.71 6.02
C GLU A 177 10.73 6.31 4.68
N ILE A 178 10.68 7.64 4.65
CA ILE A 178 10.73 8.42 3.40
C ILE A 178 12.21 8.64 3.09
N ILE A 179 12.68 8.14 1.96
CA ILE A 179 14.09 8.20 1.58
C ILE A 179 14.34 9.24 0.48
N ALA A 180 15.44 9.99 0.60
CA ALA A 180 15.85 10.96 -0.41
C ALA A 180 16.60 10.34 -1.60
N GLY A 181 17.18 9.15 -1.40
CA GLY A 181 17.94 8.42 -2.40
C GLY A 181 17.11 7.35 -3.12
N PRO A 182 17.73 6.62 -4.04
CA PRO A 182 17.06 5.53 -4.74
C PRO A 182 16.75 4.36 -3.79
N VAL A 183 15.65 3.67 -4.02
CA VAL A 183 15.23 2.52 -3.20
C VAL A 183 16.25 1.37 -3.23
N THR A 184 17.11 1.31 -4.24
CA THR A 184 18.21 0.35 -4.33
C THR A 184 19.18 0.41 -3.16
N ASP A 185 19.33 1.56 -2.50
CA ASP A 185 20.18 1.73 -1.32
C ASP A 185 19.63 0.99 -0.08
N LYS A 186 18.34 0.63 -0.10
CA LYS A 186 17.62 -0.09 0.96
C LYS A 186 17.40 -1.58 0.69
N VAL A 187 17.93 -2.11 -0.41
CA VAL A 187 17.77 -3.53 -0.78
C VAL A 187 18.25 -4.48 0.33
N SER A 188 19.37 -4.17 0.97
CA SER A 188 19.89 -4.99 2.08
C SER A 188 18.93 -5.06 3.27
N ASP A 189 18.33 -3.93 3.64
CA ASP A 189 17.39 -3.83 4.76
C ASP A 189 16.09 -4.55 4.44
N MET A 190 15.56 -4.36 3.22
CA MET A 190 14.38 -5.07 2.75
C MET A 190 14.61 -6.60 2.72
N ASN A 191 15.75 -7.06 2.24
CA ASN A 191 16.07 -8.48 2.20
C ASN A 191 16.24 -9.09 3.59
N ARG A 192 16.78 -8.33 4.56
CA ARG A 192 16.82 -8.73 5.97
C ARG A 192 15.41 -8.83 6.56
N ALA A 193 14.53 -7.86 6.28
CA ALA A 193 13.14 -7.90 6.72
C ALA A 193 12.35 -9.09 6.15
N ALA A 194 12.75 -9.60 4.99
CA ALA A 194 12.10 -10.69 4.28
C ALA A 194 12.92 -12.01 4.25
N GLU A 195 13.92 -12.18 5.10
CA GLU A 195 14.87 -13.32 5.04
C GLU A 195 14.20 -14.72 5.11
N ARG A 196 13.06 -14.83 5.77
CA ARG A 196 12.29 -16.09 5.93
C ARG A 196 11.43 -16.47 4.72
N PHE A 197 11.32 -15.59 3.73
CA PHE A 197 10.48 -15.84 2.54
C PHE A 197 11.31 -16.35 1.37
N PRO A 198 10.70 -17.05 0.40
CA PRO A 198 11.41 -17.65 -0.74
C PRO A 198 11.80 -16.65 -1.83
N TYR A 199 11.58 -15.37 -1.62
CA TYR A 199 11.90 -14.29 -2.55
C TYR A 199 12.82 -13.26 -1.89
N GLN A 200 13.47 -12.45 -2.71
CA GLN A 200 14.30 -11.32 -2.29
C GLN A 200 14.33 -10.25 -3.38
N TYR A 201 14.91 -9.10 -3.08
CA TYR A 201 15.23 -8.10 -4.09
C TYR A 201 16.66 -8.28 -4.60
N ASP A 202 16.83 -8.13 -5.93
CA ASP A 202 18.14 -7.99 -6.54
C ASP A 202 18.71 -6.57 -6.32
N LYS A 203 19.93 -6.30 -6.81
CA LYS A 203 20.59 -5.00 -6.70
C LYS A 203 19.81 -3.84 -7.37
N ASN A 204 18.86 -4.12 -8.25
CA ASN A 204 18.00 -3.14 -8.90
C ASN A 204 16.63 -3.04 -8.22
N ALA A 205 16.48 -3.58 -7.02
CA ALA A 205 15.23 -3.67 -6.27
C ALA A 205 14.10 -4.41 -7.02
N LYS A 206 14.44 -5.38 -7.86
CA LYS A 206 13.48 -6.28 -8.51
C LYS A 206 13.36 -7.58 -7.75
N ILE A 207 12.15 -8.12 -7.68
CA ILE A 207 11.88 -9.39 -6.98
C ILE A 207 12.46 -10.55 -7.78
N ILE A 208 13.20 -11.40 -7.07
CA ILE A 208 13.76 -12.66 -7.60
C ILE A 208 13.55 -13.79 -6.57
N SER A 209 13.49 -15.03 -7.05
CA SER A 209 13.53 -16.21 -6.18
C SER A 209 14.89 -16.33 -5.46
N ARG A 210 14.89 -16.87 -4.26
CA ARG A 210 16.11 -17.25 -3.52
C ARG A 210 16.63 -18.58 -3.97
#